data_1d2a70abf747b74b454d3ba43959f6f7
#
_entry.id   1d2a70abf747b74b454d3ba43959f6f7
#
_cell.length_a   1.000
_cell.length_b   1.000
_cell.length_c   1.000
_cell.angle_alpha   90.00
_cell.angle_beta   90.00
_cell.angle_gamma   90.00
#
_symmetry.space_group_name_H-M   'P 1'
#
loop_
_entity.id
_entity.type
_entity.pdbx_description
1 polymer ?
#
loop_
_entity_poly.entity_id
_entity_poly.type
_entity_poly.pdbx_seq_one_letter_code
_entity_poly.pdbx_strand_id
1 'polypeptide(L)'
;YDVQVLGAIILHNGSIAEMKTGEGKTLVATMALYLNALEGKGAMLVTPNSYLASRDKKELAPVYEWLGLTVSLAFAEDKDSKKKITAKTKRKWYNSDIVYTTASSLAFDYLFNNLASSKENQYLRPFNYVIVDEVDEVLLDEAQTPFVVSSSPNVQSNLYHLADQFVRLLDPEVDYVFKKDDQLFW
;
A
#
# COMPACT_ATOMS: atom_id res chain seq x y z
N TYR A 1 -1.63 -28.07 -16.53
CA TYR A 1 -0.62 -29.11 -16.33
C TYR A 1 -0.51 -29.44 -14.85
N ASP A 2 -0.10 -30.71 -14.51
CA ASP A 2 0.02 -31.17 -13.13
C ASP A 2 0.95 -30.28 -12.28
N VAL A 3 2.03 -29.78 -12.86
CA VAL A 3 2.96 -28.86 -12.19
C VAL A 3 2.29 -27.56 -11.75
N GLN A 4 1.32 -27.08 -12.49
CA GLN A 4 0.57 -25.86 -12.13
C GLN A 4 -0.39 -26.12 -10.97
N VAL A 5 -1.06 -27.27 -10.96
CA VAL A 5 -1.91 -27.69 -9.83
C VAL A 5 -1.06 -27.89 -8.57
N LEU A 6 0.11 -28.53 -8.71
CA LEU A 6 1.05 -28.70 -7.60
C LEU A 6 1.51 -27.33 -7.05
N GLY A 7 1.87 -26.39 -7.92
CA GLY A 7 2.24 -25.03 -7.52
C GLY A 7 1.12 -24.31 -6.76
N ALA A 8 -0.12 -24.44 -7.21
CA ALA A 8 -1.28 -23.86 -6.52
C ALA A 8 -1.51 -24.48 -5.13
N ILE A 9 -1.32 -25.78 -4.97
CA ILE A 9 -1.39 -26.46 -3.66
C ILE A 9 -0.29 -25.96 -2.73
N ILE A 10 0.94 -25.79 -3.23
CA ILE A 10 2.07 -25.26 -2.47
C ILE A 10 1.77 -23.85 -1.97
N LEU A 11 1.26 -22.97 -2.85
CA LEU A 11 0.88 -21.61 -2.47
C LEU A 11 -0.27 -21.61 -1.46
N HIS A 12 -1.29 -22.47 -1.65
CA HIS A 12 -2.40 -22.57 -0.69
C HIS A 12 -1.91 -22.95 0.72
N ASN A 13 -0.91 -23.81 0.81
CA ASN A 13 -0.31 -24.24 2.08
C ASN A 13 0.66 -23.19 2.69
N GLY A 14 0.75 -21.98 2.14
CA GLY A 14 1.59 -20.91 2.67
C GLY A 14 3.08 -21.14 2.45
N SER A 15 3.46 -21.82 1.37
CA SER A 15 4.85 -22.12 1.03
C SER A 15 5.30 -21.34 -0.21
N ILE A 16 6.59 -21.37 -0.52
CA ILE A 16 7.18 -20.74 -1.70
C ILE A 16 7.11 -21.74 -2.86
N ALA A 17 6.52 -21.32 -3.98
CA ALA A 17 6.52 -22.05 -5.24
C ALA A 17 7.51 -21.40 -6.20
N GLU A 18 8.68 -21.98 -6.39
CA GLU A 18 9.62 -21.54 -7.41
C GLU A 18 9.20 -22.09 -8.78
N MET A 19 8.93 -21.17 -9.71
CA MET A 19 8.51 -21.50 -11.07
C MET A 19 9.30 -20.65 -12.08
N LYS A 20 9.76 -21.28 -13.15
CA LYS A 20 10.50 -20.62 -14.22
C LYS A 20 9.57 -19.75 -15.07
N THR A 21 10.17 -18.80 -15.79
CA THR A 21 9.45 -17.99 -16.77
C THR A 21 8.77 -18.89 -17.80
N GLY A 22 7.50 -18.60 -18.11
CA GLY A 22 6.73 -19.37 -19.10
C GLY A 22 5.99 -20.60 -18.55
N GLU A 23 6.16 -20.98 -17.28
CA GLU A 23 5.46 -22.12 -16.67
C GLU A 23 4.02 -21.80 -16.24
N GLY A 24 3.56 -20.55 -16.42
CA GLY A 24 2.20 -20.14 -16.15
C GLY A 24 1.93 -19.75 -14.68
N LYS A 25 2.87 -19.05 -14.05
CA LYS A 25 2.75 -18.54 -12.66
C LYS A 25 1.41 -17.83 -12.41
N THR A 26 0.95 -17.01 -13.34
CA THR A 26 -0.32 -16.28 -13.24
C THR A 26 -1.52 -17.22 -13.08
N LEU A 27 -1.56 -18.32 -13.84
CA LEU A 27 -2.63 -19.32 -13.73
C LEU A 27 -2.56 -20.09 -12.41
N VAL A 28 -1.35 -20.40 -11.93
CA VAL A 28 -1.11 -21.04 -10.63
C VAL A 28 -1.63 -20.16 -9.49
N ALA A 29 -1.28 -18.88 -9.51
CA ALA A 29 -1.78 -17.90 -8.54
C ALA A 29 -3.31 -17.79 -8.58
N THR A 30 -3.92 -17.84 -9.76
CA THR A 30 -5.38 -17.78 -9.94
C THR A 30 -6.10 -18.87 -9.18
N MET A 31 -5.62 -20.11 -9.25
CA MET A 31 -6.24 -21.25 -8.56
C MET A 31 -6.15 -21.09 -7.03
N ALA A 32 -5.00 -20.70 -6.52
CA ALA A 32 -4.79 -20.52 -5.09
C ALA A 32 -5.59 -19.31 -4.55
N LEU A 33 -5.64 -18.18 -5.28
CA LEU A 33 -6.45 -17.02 -4.92
C LEU A 33 -7.93 -17.37 -4.87
N TYR A 34 -8.45 -18.04 -5.90
CA TYR A 34 -9.84 -18.46 -5.94
C TYR A 34 -10.21 -19.31 -4.71
N LEU A 35 -9.43 -20.35 -4.43
CA LEU A 35 -9.68 -21.25 -3.31
C LEU A 35 -9.74 -20.50 -1.97
N ASN A 36 -8.79 -19.61 -1.71
CA ASN A 36 -8.72 -18.88 -0.46
C ASN A 36 -9.73 -17.73 -0.37
N ALA A 37 -10.20 -17.20 -1.52
CA ALA A 37 -11.26 -16.19 -1.55
C ALA A 37 -12.63 -16.75 -1.18
N LEU A 38 -12.88 -18.06 -1.38
CA LEU A 38 -14.16 -18.71 -1.03
C LEU A 38 -14.50 -18.63 0.47
N GLU A 39 -13.51 -18.43 1.34
CA GLU A 39 -13.77 -18.20 2.76
C GLU A 39 -14.47 -16.86 3.06
N GLY A 40 -14.59 -15.95 2.07
CA GLY A 40 -15.17 -14.61 2.27
C GLY A 40 -14.31 -13.64 3.09
N LYS A 41 -13.11 -14.06 3.51
CA LYS A 41 -12.19 -13.25 4.32
C LYS A 41 -11.22 -12.42 3.48
N GLY A 42 -11.16 -12.67 2.17
CA GLY A 42 -10.34 -11.98 1.18
C GLY A 42 -8.99 -12.59 0.95
N ALA A 43 -8.62 -12.62 -0.33
CA ALA A 43 -7.32 -13.02 -0.82
C ALA A 43 -6.67 -11.87 -1.58
N MET A 44 -5.35 -11.71 -1.48
CA MET A 44 -4.61 -10.64 -2.14
C MET A 44 -3.51 -11.20 -3.03
N LEU A 45 -3.28 -10.53 -4.17
CA LEU A 45 -2.07 -10.70 -4.96
C LEU A 45 -1.27 -9.40 -4.90
N VAL A 46 -0.04 -9.50 -4.43
CA VAL A 46 0.91 -8.39 -4.36
C VAL A 46 1.95 -8.57 -5.45
N THR A 47 2.09 -7.56 -6.31
CA THR A 47 3.07 -7.54 -7.41
C THR A 47 4.09 -6.41 -7.19
N PRO A 48 5.27 -6.47 -7.81
CA PRO A 48 6.26 -5.40 -7.70
C PRO A 48 5.74 -4.04 -8.24
N ASN A 49 4.94 -4.06 -9.30
CA ASN A 49 4.51 -2.82 -9.95
C ASN A 49 3.03 -2.83 -10.37
N SER A 50 2.50 -1.63 -10.59
CA SER A 50 1.08 -1.43 -10.92
C SER A 50 0.68 -1.95 -12.30
N TYR A 51 1.62 -2.03 -13.24
CA TYR A 51 1.34 -2.55 -14.58
C TYR A 51 0.99 -4.03 -14.52
N LEU A 52 1.78 -4.83 -13.80
CA LEU A 52 1.51 -6.26 -13.63
C LEU A 52 0.18 -6.50 -12.91
N ALA A 53 -0.08 -5.79 -11.81
CA ALA A 53 -1.34 -5.91 -11.09
C ALA A 53 -2.56 -5.57 -11.98
N SER A 54 -2.49 -4.50 -12.77
CA SER A 54 -3.57 -4.08 -13.66
C SER A 54 -3.78 -5.05 -14.82
N ARG A 55 -2.68 -5.54 -15.42
CA ARG A 55 -2.71 -6.54 -16.50
C ARG A 55 -3.37 -7.81 -16.02
N ASP A 56 -2.88 -8.39 -14.93
CA ASP A 56 -3.35 -9.68 -14.41
C ASP A 56 -4.80 -9.58 -13.93
N LYS A 57 -5.16 -8.49 -13.25
CA LYS A 57 -6.57 -8.23 -12.89
C LYS A 57 -7.45 -8.16 -14.13
N LYS A 58 -7.04 -7.43 -15.17
CA LYS A 58 -7.82 -7.28 -16.41
C LYS A 58 -8.04 -8.61 -17.12
N GLU A 59 -7.02 -9.46 -17.12
CA GLU A 59 -7.05 -10.77 -17.77
C GLU A 59 -7.91 -11.78 -16.99
N LEU A 60 -7.80 -11.78 -15.65
CA LEU A 60 -8.36 -12.85 -14.81
C LEU A 60 -9.67 -12.47 -14.10
N ALA A 61 -10.00 -11.19 -13.96
CA ALA A 61 -11.25 -10.77 -13.35
C ALA A 61 -12.48 -11.41 -13.99
N PRO A 62 -12.58 -11.54 -15.34
CA PRO A 62 -13.74 -12.21 -15.95
C PRO A 62 -13.95 -13.64 -15.47
N VAL A 63 -12.87 -14.36 -15.19
CA VAL A 63 -12.94 -15.76 -14.67
C VAL A 63 -13.48 -15.79 -13.25
N TYR A 64 -12.95 -14.94 -12.38
CA TYR A 64 -13.40 -14.85 -10.98
C TYR A 64 -14.84 -14.34 -10.87
N GLU A 65 -15.21 -13.34 -11.66
CA GLU A 65 -16.55 -12.77 -11.68
C GLU A 65 -17.58 -13.80 -12.20
N TRP A 66 -17.20 -14.59 -13.23
CA TRP A 66 -18.04 -15.70 -13.70
C TRP A 66 -18.25 -16.76 -12.63
N LEU A 67 -17.24 -16.98 -11.77
CA LEU A 67 -17.32 -17.89 -10.62
C LEU A 67 -17.98 -17.26 -9.39
N GLY A 68 -18.50 -16.03 -9.50
CA GLY A 68 -19.28 -15.33 -8.46
C GLY A 68 -18.46 -14.54 -7.46
N LEU A 69 -17.16 -14.29 -7.70
CA LEU A 69 -16.29 -13.50 -6.82
C LEU A 69 -16.13 -12.07 -7.33
N THR A 70 -15.92 -11.15 -6.40
CA THR A 70 -15.61 -9.74 -6.69
C THR A 70 -14.11 -9.51 -6.74
N VAL A 71 -13.65 -8.67 -7.70
CA VAL A 71 -12.22 -8.39 -7.90
C VAL A 71 -11.96 -6.89 -7.97
N SER A 72 -10.94 -6.41 -7.30
CA SER A 72 -10.55 -4.99 -7.33
C SER A 72 -9.04 -4.78 -7.46
N LEU A 73 -8.67 -3.55 -7.86
CA LEU A 73 -7.33 -2.99 -7.67
C LEU A 73 -7.34 -2.09 -6.44
N ALA A 74 -6.31 -2.19 -5.60
CA ALA A 74 -6.18 -1.32 -4.43
C ALA A 74 -5.30 -0.07 -4.71
N PHE A 75 -5.38 0.46 -5.92
CA PHE A 75 -4.80 1.74 -6.32
C PHE A 75 -5.59 2.35 -7.48
N ALA A 76 -5.38 3.64 -7.77
CA ALA A 76 -5.98 4.28 -8.94
C ALA A 76 -5.20 3.93 -10.21
N GLU A 77 -5.90 3.44 -11.24
CA GLU A 77 -5.31 3.18 -12.55
C GLU A 77 -4.92 4.47 -13.27
N ASP A 78 -5.68 5.52 -13.03
CA ASP A 78 -5.52 6.81 -13.71
C ASP A 78 -4.83 7.82 -12.79
N LYS A 79 -3.54 8.08 -13.03
CA LYS A 79 -2.76 9.08 -12.27
C LYS A 79 -3.27 10.51 -12.47
N ASP A 80 -3.99 10.76 -13.57
CA ASP A 80 -4.54 12.07 -13.91
C ASP A 80 -5.94 12.32 -13.33
N SER A 81 -6.55 11.31 -12.71
CA SER A 81 -7.84 11.51 -12.08
C SER A 81 -7.66 12.39 -10.83
N LYS A 82 -8.05 13.67 -10.92
CA LYS A 82 -8.10 14.63 -9.80
C LYS A 82 -9.08 14.22 -8.68
N LYS A 83 -9.69 13.05 -8.77
CA LYS A 83 -10.59 12.54 -7.74
C LYS A 83 -9.78 12.08 -6.52
N LYS A 84 -9.97 12.78 -5.42
CA LYS A 84 -9.37 12.41 -4.13
C LYS A 84 -9.89 11.03 -3.72
N ILE A 85 -8.97 10.06 -3.60
CA ILE A 85 -9.28 8.71 -3.11
C ILE A 85 -9.63 8.84 -1.63
N THR A 86 -10.85 8.45 -1.27
CA THR A 86 -11.36 8.50 0.10
C THR A 86 -11.19 7.15 0.81
N ALA A 87 -11.23 7.14 2.15
CA ALA A 87 -11.26 5.91 2.94
C ALA A 87 -12.42 4.99 2.53
N LYS A 88 -13.58 5.57 2.19
CA LYS A 88 -14.75 4.82 1.68
C LYS A 88 -14.43 4.08 0.38
N THR A 89 -13.70 4.72 -0.55
CA THR A 89 -13.28 4.10 -1.80
C THR A 89 -12.30 2.96 -1.56
N LYS A 90 -11.28 3.19 -0.72
CA LYS A 90 -10.30 2.15 -0.35
C LYS A 90 -10.96 0.96 0.37
N ARG A 91 -11.89 1.24 1.28
CA ARG A 91 -12.67 0.19 1.96
C ARG A 91 -13.45 -0.69 0.96
N LYS A 92 -14.01 -0.09 -0.10
CA LYS A 92 -14.67 -0.85 -1.16
C LYS A 92 -13.68 -1.76 -1.90
N TRP A 93 -12.47 -1.28 -2.20
CA TRP A 93 -11.44 -2.09 -2.84
C TRP A 93 -11.03 -3.28 -1.98
N TYR A 94 -10.66 -3.03 -0.72
CA TYR A 94 -10.19 -4.06 0.19
C TYR A 94 -11.28 -5.04 0.67
N ASN A 95 -12.56 -4.72 0.48
CA ASN A 95 -13.67 -5.63 0.79
C ASN A 95 -14.01 -6.58 -0.37
N SER A 96 -13.41 -6.44 -1.54
CA SER A 96 -13.57 -7.43 -2.61
C SER A 96 -12.97 -8.78 -2.21
N ASP A 97 -13.48 -9.85 -2.78
CA ASP A 97 -13.03 -11.21 -2.48
C ASP A 97 -11.58 -11.41 -2.89
N ILE A 98 -11.18 -10.84 -4.03
CA ILE A 98 -9.80 -10.84 -4.52
C ILE A 98 -9.34 -9.40 -4.76
N VAL A 99 -8.15 -9.07 -4.24
CA VAL A 99 -7.55 -7.74 -4.35
C VAL A 99 -6.18 -7.82 -4.98
N TYR A 100 -5.99 -7.15 -6.10
CA TYR A 100 -4.69 -6.95 -6.72
C TYR A 100 -4.08 -5.64 -6.25
N THR A 101 -2.82 -5.67 -5.84
CA THR A 101 -2.13 -4.48 -5.33
C THR A 101 -0.62 -4.55 -5.57
N THR A 102 0.09 -3.47 -5.26
CA THR A 102 1.56 -3.48 -5.23
C THR A 102 2.07 -3.49 -3.79
N ALA A 103 3.30 -3.96 -3.60
CA ALA A 103 3.95 -3.97 -2.28
C ALA A 103 3.96 -2.56 -1.66
N SER A 104 4.34 -1.55 -2.43
CA SER A 104 4.37 -0.15 -1.97
C SER A 104 2.97 0.39 -1.63
N SER A 105 1.96 0.14 -2.48
CA SER A 105 0.58 0.59 -2.22
C SER A 105 0.03 -0.03 -0.95
N LEU A 106 0.23 -1.33 -0.76
CA LEU A 106 -0.24 -2.04 0.44
C LEU A 106 0.47 -1.55 1.71
N ALA A 107 1.79 -1.34 1.64
CA ALA A 107 2.57 -0.84 2.77
C ALA A 107 2.11 0.57 3.20
N PHE A 108 1.96 1.51 2.25
CA PHE A 108 1.42 2.83 2.57
C PHE A 108 -0.02 2.77 3.07
N ASP A 109 -0.86 1.93 2.49
CA ASP A 109 -2.23 1.77 2.96
C ASP A 109 -2.29 1.20 4.38
N TYR A 110 -1.40 0.28 4.73
CA TYR A 110 -1.26 -0.23 6.09
C TYR A 110 -0.83 0.87 7.06
N LEU A 111 0.17 1.67 6.70
CA LEU A 111 0.63 2.78 7.53
C LEU A 111 -0.48 3.81 7.76
N PHE A 112 -1.15 4.29 6.70
CA PHE A 112 -2.23 5.26 6.82
C PHE A 112 -3.45 4.70 7.56
N ASN A 113 -3.77 3.43 7.40
CA ASN A 113 -4.85 2.78 8.12
C ASN A 113 -4.58 2.74 9.64
N ASN A 114 -3.32 2.50 10.04
CA ASN A 114 -2.92 2.49 11.46
C ASN A 114 -2.76 3.90 12.04
N LEU A 115 -2.43 4.90 11.21
CA LEU A 115 -2.37 6.31 11.61
C LEU A 115 -3.75 6.98 11.63
N ALA A 116 -4.81 6.27 11.25
CA ALA A 116 -6.15 6.85 11.20
C ALA A 116 -6.64 7.24 12.61
N SER A 117 -7.07 8.50 12.77
CA SER A 117 -7.55 9.07 14.01
C SER A 117 -8.94 8.55 14.44
N SER A 118 -9.68 7.90 13.54
CA SER A 118 -10.99 7.33 13.80
C SER A 118 -11.23 6.04 13.02
N LYS A 119 -12.12 5.18 13.53
CA LYS A 119 -12.52 3.93 12.85
C LYS A 119 -13.15 4.16 11.47
N GLU A 120 -13.78 5.29 11.26
CA GLU A 120 -14.40 5.66 9.98
C GLU A 120 -13.35 5.87 8.89
N ASN A 121 -12.15 6.27 9.26
CA ASN A 121 -11.01 6.47 8.36
C ASN A 121 -10.18 5.19 8.14
N GLN A 122 -10.43 4.13 8.91
CA GLN A 122 -9.82 2.83 8.68
C GLN A 122 -10.55 2.11 7.55
N TYR A 123 -9.81 1.46 6.67
CA TYR A 123 -10.33 0.83 5.46
C TYR A 123 -9.79 -0.57 5.19
N LEU A 124 -8.74 -0.99 5.89
CA LEU A 124 -8.25 -2.37 5.79
C LEU A 124 -9.06 -3.28 6.72
N ARG A 125 -9.41 -4.44 6.20
CA ARG A 125 -9.87 -5.56 7.01
C ARG A 125 -8.69 -6.40 7.50
N PRO A 126 -8.86 -7.32 8.46
CA PRO A 126 -7.81 -8.27 8.82
C PRO A 126 -7.31 -9.03 7.59
N PHE A 127 -6.00 -9.20 7.50
CA PHE A 127 -5.39 -9.99 6.42
C PHE A 127 -5.68 -11.48 6.64
N ASN A 128 -6.04 -12.18 5.57
CA ASN A 128 -6.33 -13.62 5.61
C ASN A 128 -5.34 -14.40 4.77
N TYR A 129 -5.24 -14.08 3.49
CA TYR A 129 -4.38 -14.79 2.55
C TYR A 129 -3.72 -13.80 1.57
N VAL A 130 -2.44 -14.02 1.30
CA VAL A 130 -1.68 -13.21 0.35
C VAL A 130 -0.73 -14.09 -0.47
N ILE A 131 -0.68 -13.83 -1.77
CA ILE A 131 0.39 -14.28 -2.66
C ILE A 131 1.26 -13.05 -2.97
N VAL A 132 2.57 -13.19 -2.80
CA VAL A 132 3.56 -12.19 -3.23
C VAL A 132 4.23 -12.74 -4.49
N ASP A 133 3.97 -12.10 -5.63
CA ASP A 133 4.61 -12.43 -6.90
C ASP A 133 5.98 -11.75 -6.97
N GLU A 134 6.95 -12.41 -7.63
CA GLU A 134 8.36 -11.98 -7.69
C GLU A 134 8.89 -11.64 -6.28
N VAL A 135 8.75 -12.59 -5.38
CA VAL A 135 9.01 -12.40 -3.94
C VAL A 135 10.46 -12.03 -3.63
N ASP A 136 11.40 -12.44 -4.44
CA ASP A 136 12.82 -12.05 -4.39
C ASP A 136 13.00 -10.55 -4.65
N GLU A 137 12.33 -9.96 -5.65
CA GLU A 137 12.35 -8.52 -5.88
C GLU A 137 11.76 -7.76 -4.67
N VAL A 138 10.60 -8.20 -4.18
CA VAL A 138 9.88 -7.51 -3.10
C VAL A 138 10.59 -7.63 -1.75
N LEU A 139 11.09 -8.83 -1.39
CA LEU A 139 11.61 -9.10 -0.04
C LEU A 139 13.13 -9.06 0.05
N LEU A 140 13.87 -9.10 -1.06
CA LEU A 140 15.33 -9.03 -1.06
C LEU A 140 15.83 -7.74 -1.71
N ASP A 141 15.51 -7.48 -2.97
CA ASP A 141 16.05 -6.33 -3.71
C ASP A 141 15.55 -5.00 -3.14
N GLU A 142 14.26 -4.90 -2.83
CA GLU A 142 13.65 -3.70 -2.25
C GLU A 142 13.62 -3.68 -0.72
N ALA A 143 14.19 -4.68 -0.04
CA ALA A 143 14.12 -4.84 1.41
C ALA A 143 14.66 -3.63 2.21
N GLN A 144 15.60 -2.89 1.65
CA GLN A 144 16.22 -1.72 2.29
C GLN A 144 15.54 -0.40 1.88
N THR A 145 14.55 -0.42 0.99
CA THR A 145 13.84 0.79 0.55
C THR A 145 12.88 1.24 1.65
N PRO A 146 13.10 2.40 2.30
CA PRO A 146 12.25 2.84 3.40
C PRO A 146 10.91 3.35 2.90
N PHE A 147 9.83 2.95 3.55
CA PHE A 147 8.50 3.57 3.39
C PHE A 147 8.36 4.70 4.40
N VAL A 148 8.52 5.94 3.95
CA VAL A 148 8.48 7.13 4.80
C VAL A 148 7.16 7.87 4.60
N VAL A 149 6.40 8.02 5.69
CA VAL A 149 5.24 8.92 5.74
C VAL A 149 5.69 10.22 6.39
N SER A 150 5.71 11.30 5.63
CA SER A 150 5.96 12.64 6.16
C SER A 150 4.76 13.53 5.88
N SER A 151 4.39 14.35 6.84
CA SER A 151 3.45 15.44 6.66
C SER A 151 4.16 16.75 6.96
N SER A 152 4.17 17.65 6.00
CA SER A 152 4.52 19.04 6.30
C SER A 152 3.31 19.66 7.00
N PRO A 153 3.42 20.15 8.23
CA PRO A 153 2.37 20.96 8.81
C PRO A 153 2.13 22.16 7.88
N ASN A 154 0.86 22.47 7.61
CA ASN A 154 0.51 23.70 6.91
C ASN A 154 0.93 24.87 7.82
N VAL A 155 2.16 25.29 7.69
CA VAL A 155 2.62 26.50 8.39
C VAL A 155 1.91 27.68 7.72
N GLN A 156 1.08 28.35 8.48
CA GLN A 156 0.43 29.56 7.98
C GLN A 156 1.52 30.59 7.72
N SER A 157 1.75 30.91 6.47
CA SER A 157 2.84 31.81 6.04
C SER A 157 2.76 33.23 6.67
N ASN A 158 1.56 33.65 7.11
CA ASN A 158 1.36 34.90 7.84
C ASN A 158 1.99 34.88 9.25
N LEU A 159 2.21 33.69 9.86
CA LEU A 159 2.88 33.62 11.17
C LEU A 159 4.36 33.94 11.08
N TYR A 160 5.02 33.74 9.96
CA TYR A 160 6.42 34.15 9.79
C TYR A 160 6.60 35.67 9.90
N HIS A 161 5.66 36.43 9.33
CA HIS A 161 5.73 37.88 9.39
C HIS A 161 5.48 38.39 10.82
N LEU A 162 4.53 37.79 11.53
CA LEU A 162 4.27 38.11 12.94
C LEU A 162 5.47 37.76 13.84
N ALA A 163 6.06 36.56 13.62
CA ALA A 163 7.25 36.16 14.35
C ALA A 163 8.45 37.09 14.10
N ASP A 164 8.68 37.49 12.84
CA ASP A 164 9.74 38.45 12.49
C ASP A 164 9.49 39.80 13.16
N GLN A 165 8.27 40.34 13.16
CA GLN A 165 7.92 41.57 13.86
C GLN A 165 8.14 41.46 15.38
N PHE A 166 7.75 40.32 15.97
CA PHE A 166 7.96 40.08 17.41
C PHE A 166 9.45 40.05 17.75
N VAL A 167 10.25 39.28 17.00
CA VAL A 167 11.72 39.19 17.24
C VAL A 167 12.41 40.55 17.11
N ARG A 168 11.95 41.41 16.21
CA ARG A 168 12.48 42.77 16.05
C ARG A 168 12.20 43.73 17.23
N LEU A 169 11.24 43.37 18.08
CA LEU A 169 10.92 44.15 19.29
C LEU A 169 11.73 43.70 20.51
N LEU A 170 12.47 42.59 20.41
CA LEU A 170 13.27 42.06 21.51
C LEU A 170 14.64 42.75 21.55
N ASP A 171 15.07 43.13 22.75
CA ASP A 171 16.37 43.74 22.98
C ASP A 171 17.42 42.62 23.23
N PRO A 172 18.53 42.62 22.47
CA PRO A 172 19.63 41.70 22.72
C PRO A 172 20.19 41.89 24.16
N GLU A 173 20.58 40.80 24.81
CA GLU A 173 21.12 40.72 26.16
C GLU A 173 20.11 41.00 27.29
N VAL A 174 18.95 41.56 26.99
CA VAL A 174 17.85 41.78 27.96
C VAL A 174 16.79 40.67 27.82
N ASP A 175 16.30 40.49 26.61
CA ASP A 175 15.21 39.56 26.32
C ASP A 175 15.70 38.21 25.84
N TYR A 176 16.91 38.15 25.26
CA TYR A 176 17.52 36.88 24.83
C TYR A 176 19.06 36.96 24.81
N VAL A 177 19.70 35.79 24.94
CA VAL A 177 21.15 35.61 24.77
C VAL A 177 21.41 34.69 23.59
N PHE A 178 22.18 35.16 22.62
CA PHE A 178 22.57 34.37 21.46
C PHE A 178 23.96 33.76 21.66
N LYS A 179 24.04 32.47 21.78
CA LYS A 179 25.30 31.70 21.82
C LYS A 179 25.65 31.19 20.42
N LYS A 180 26.60 31.85 19.80
CA LYS A 180 26.97 31.60 18.39
C LYS A 180 27.52 30.19 18.15
N ASP A 181 28.22 29.62 19.15
CA ASP A 181 28.84 28.29 19.03
C ASP A 181 27.86 27.14 19.14
N ASP A 182 26.73 27.34 19.84
CA ASP A 182 25.73 26.29 20.07
C ASP A 182 24.49 26.43 19.19
N GLN A 183 24.34 27.53 18.46
CA GLN A 183 23.13 27.92 17.71
C GLN A 183 21.84 27.87 18.57
N LEU A 184 21.98 28.12 19.88
CA LEU A 184 20.89 28.08 20.84
C LEU A 184 20.47 29.50 21.26
N PHE A 185 19.15 29.68 21.37
CA PHE A 185 18.52 30.89 21.94
C PHE A 185 17.95 30.54 23.32
N TRP A 186 18.16 31.40 24.29
CA TRP A 186 17.65 31.30 25.66
C TRP A 186 16.85 32.51 26.02
#